data_97bb35e1f5ede97826a7b7588a4627ce
#
_entry.id   97bb35e1f5ede97826a7b7588a4627ce
#
_cell.length_a   1.000
_cell.length_b   1.000
_cell.length_c   1.000
_cell.angle_alpha   90.00
_cell.angle_beta   90.00
_cell.angle_gamma   90.00
#
_symmetry.space_group_name_H-M   'P 1'
#
loop_
_entity.id
_entity.type
_entity.pdbx_description
1 polymer ?
#
loop_
_entity_poly.entity_id
_entity_poly.type
_entity_poly.pdbx_seq_one_letter_code
_entity_poly.pdbx_strand_id
1 'polypeptide(L)' 'MASPSWYVIEHPFTRPVVSNPYPSSSFALDAADKVHGERLRRVRVADNEVWIGGIIVCSRKKAMAYKFKIKDWEGRYYA' A
#
# COMPACT_ATOMS: atom_id res chain seq x y z
N MET A 1 10.98 -5.14 -17.65
CA MET A 1 10.00 -5.45 -16.59
C MET A 1 9.77 -4.24 -15.70
N ALA A 2 8.54 -3.98 -15.37
CA ALA A 2 8.25 -2.92 -14.41
C ALA A 2 8.78 -3.33 -13.04
N SER A 3 9.41 -2.40 -12.32
CA SER A 3 9.82 -2.65 -10.95
C SER A 3 8.60 -2.94 -10.09
N PRO A 4 8.69 -3.87 -9.14
CA PRO A 4 7.59 -4.09 -8.22
C PRO A 4 7.30 -2.82 -7.45
N SER A 5 6.03 -2.53 -7.27
CA SER A 5 5.59 -1.38 -6.50
C SER A 5 4.63 -1.84 -5.42
N TRP A 6 4.81 -1.29 -4.23
CA TRP A 6 3.93 -1.52 -3.10
C TRP A 6 3.42 -0.18 -2.59
N TYR A 7 2.22 -0.19 -2.06
CA TYR A 7 1.55 1.03 -1.63
C TYR A 7 1.01 0.87 -0.22
N VAL A 8 0.99 1.98 0.51
CA VAL A 8 0.35 2.09 1.81
C VAL A 8 -0.91 2.94 1.62
N ILE A 9 -2.05 2.39 1.96
CA ILE A 9 -3.34 3.04 1.75
C ILE A 9 -4.02 3.25 3.09
N GLU A 10 -4.13 4.51 3.49
CA GLU A 10 -4.81 4.92 4.72
C GLU A 10 -6.28 5.18 4.43
N HIS A 11 -7.14 4.88 5.39
CA HIS A 11 -8.59 5.10 5.29
C HIS A 11 -9.19 4.51 4.02
N PRO A 12 -8.89 3.23 3.70
CA PRO A 12 -9.18 2.68 2.37
C PRO A 12 -10.66 2.63 2.01
N PHE A 13 -11.54 2.59 3.01
CA PHE A 13 -12.97 2.42 2.78
C PHE A 13 -13.78 3.70 2.98
N THR A 14 -13.13 4.80 3.31
CA THR A 14 -13.79 6.09 3.51
C THR A 14 -13.18 7.15 2.61
N ARG A 15 -11.98 7.62 2.94
CA ARG A 15 -11.27 8.61 2.15
C ARG A 15 -9.84 8.10 1.89
N PRO A 16 -9.65 7.26 0.87
CA PRO A 16 -8.35 6.65 0.65
C PRO A 16 -7.24 7.68 0.43
N VAL A 17 -6.17 7.53 1.20
CA VAL A 17 -4.93 8.28 1.01
C VAL A 17 -3.87 7.28 0.62
N VAL A 18 -3.44 7.35 -0.64
CA VAL A 18 -2.51 6.39 -1.22
C VAL A 18 -1.11 6.99 -1.20
N SER A 19 -0.15 6.23 -0.69
CA SER A 19 1.24 6.65 -0.64
C SER A 19 1.88 6.68 -2.03
N ASN A 20 3.08 7.25 -2.10
CA ASN A 20 3.97 7.05 -3.25
C ASN A 20 4.37 5.57 -3.29
N PRO A 21 4.80 5.07 -4.45
CA PRO A 21 5.22 3.67 -4.54
C PRO A 21 6.47 3.38 -3.71
N TYR A 22 6.50 2.20 -3.13
CA TYR A 22 7.67 1.66 -2.44
C TYR A 22 8.26 0.51 -3.25
N PRO A 23 9.57 0.32 -3.20
CA PRO A 23 10.23 -0.69 -4.04
C PRO A 23 9.98 -2.13 -3.61
N SER A 24 9.53 -2.34 -2.37
CA SER A 24 9.25 -3.69 -1.87
C SER A 24 8.21 -3.65 -0.76
N SER A 25 7.69 -4.83 -0.43
CA SER A 25 6.75 -4.96 0.68
C SER A 25 7.37 -4.54 2.02
N SER A 26 8.64 -4.86 2.26
CA SER A 26 9.28 -4.50 3.52
C SER A 26 9.37 -2.99 3.71
N PHE A 27 9.69 -2.23 2.67
CA PHE A 27 9.69 -0.77 2.76
C PHE A 27 8.30 -0.23 3.02
N ALA A 28 7.30 -0.77 2.35
CA ALA A 28 5.92 -0.32 2.55
C ALA A 28 5.41 -0.66 3.96
N LEU A 29 5.73 -1.85 4.45
CA LEU A 29 5.33 -2.26 5.80
C LEU A 29 6.01 -1.40 6.86
N ASP A 30 7.29 -1.07 6.70
CA ASP A 30 8.00 -0.18 7.62
C ASP A 30 7.38 1.21 7.62
N ALA A 31 7.01 1.73 6.46
CA ALA A 31 6.35 3.02 6.35
C ALA A 31 4.99 3.02 7.07
N ALA A 32 4.22 1.95 6.92
CA ALA A 32 2.93 1.81 7.60
C ALA A 32 3.11 1.76 9.12
N ASP A 33 4.12 1.05 9.60
CA ASP A 33 4.43 0.98 11.04
C ASP A 33 4.75 2.38 11.60
N LYS A 34 5.46 3.20 10.83
CA LYS A 34 5.81 4.57 11.27
C LYS A 34 4.58 5.46 11.37
N VAL A 35 3.59 5.27 10.51
CA VAL A 35 2.37 6.07 10.53
C VAL A 35 1.49 5.73 11.73
N HIS A 36 1.37 4.45 12.07
CA HIS A 36 0.48 3.98 13.13
C HIS A 36 1.18 3.65 14.44
N GLY A 37 2.47 3.81 14.49
CA GLY A 37 3.25 3.32 15.61
C GLY A 37 3.54 1.83 15.44
N GLU A 38 4.65 1.42 15.99
CA GLU A 38 5.09 0.03 15.94
C GLU A 38 4.13 -0.84 16.73
N ARG A 39 4.05 -2.11 16.39
CA ARG A 39 3.35 -3.18 17.13
C ARG A 39 1.88 -3.39 16.77
N LEU A 40 1.37 -2.75 15.73
CA LEU A 40 0.06 -3.17 15.26
C LEU A 40 0.17 -4.54 14.61
N ARG A 41 -0.86 -5.35 14.82
CA ARG A 41 -0.88 -6.69 14.27
C ARG A 41 -1.00 -6.63 12.75
N ARG A 42 -0.11 -7.36 12.07
CA ARG A 42 -0.16 -7.53 10.63
C ARG A 42 -0.99 -8.77 10.32
N VAL A 43 -1.94 -8.62 9.42
CA VAL A 43 -2.76 -9.74 8.94
C VAL A 43 -2.56 -9.87 7.44
N ARG A 44 -1.91 -10.95 7.02
CA ARG A 44 -1.71 -11.23 5.60
C ARG A 44 -2.98 -11.87 5.05
N VAL A 45 -3.69 -11.12 4.21
CA VAL A 45 -4.93 -11.61 3.59
C VAL A 45 -4.70 -12.21 2.21
N ALA A 46 -3.56 -11.90 1.58
CA ALA A 46 -3.16 -12.48 0.30
C ALA A 46 -1.65 -12.33 0.17
N ASP A 47 -1.04 -12.97 -0.84
CA ASP A 47 0.40 -12.87 -1.07
C ASP A 47 0.83 -11.42 -1.31
N ASN A 48 -0.05 -10.61 -1.83
CA ASN A 48 0.24 -9.23 -2.20
C ASN A 48 -0.58 -8.22 -1.40
N GLU A 49 -1.09 -8.61 -0.24
CA GLU A 49 -1.92 -7.72 0.59
C GLU A 49 -1.76 -8.04 2.06
N VAL A 50 -1.43 -7.01 2.84
CA VAL A 50 -1.32 -7.10 4.30
C VAL A 50 -2.13 -5.97 4.92
N TRP A 51 -2.90 -6.28 5.92
CA TRP A 51 -3.68 -5.29 6.69
C TRP A 51 -2.99 -5.01 8.01
N ILE A 52 -2.82 -3.73 8.32
CA ILE A 52 -2.24 -3.28 9.58
C ILE A 52 -3.20 -2.27 10.19
N GLY A 53 -3.98 -2.69 11.19
CA GLY A 53 -5.03 -1.83 11.73
C GLY A 53 -6.00 -1.43 10.63
N GLY A 54 -6.21 -0.14 10.43
CA GLY A 54 -7.06 0.40 9.38
C GLY A 54 -6.34 0.68 8.07
N ILE A 55 -5.11 0.18 7.90
CA ILE A 55 -4.30 0.44 6.70
C ILE A 55 -4.17 -0.82 5.86
N ILE A 56 -4.21 -0.65 4.54
CA ILE A 56 -3.90 -1.72 3.59
C ILE A 56 -2.50 -1.46 3.01
N VAL A 57 -1.64 -2.47 3.08
CA VAL A 57 -0.35 -2.46 2.39
C VAL A 57 -0.43 -3.53 1.31
N CYS A 58 -0.35 -3.11 0.05
CA CYS A 58 -0.58 -4.03 -1.05
C CYS A 58 0.28 -3.69 -2.26
N SER A 59 0.38 -4.67 -3.16
CA SER A 59 1.08 -4.50 -4.43
C SER A 59 0.28 -3.61 -5.37
N ARG A 60 0.96 -3.14 -6.43
CA ARG A 60 0.32 -2.37 -7.49
C ARG A 60 -0.88 -3.10 -8.07
N LYS A 61 -0.75 -4.39 -8.35
CA LYS A 61 -1.83 -5.19 -8.92
C LYS A 61 -3.06 -5.18 -8.03
N LYS A 62 -2.85 -5.33 -6.72
CA LYS A 62 -3.97 -5.35 -5.77
C LYS A 62 -4.59 -3.97 -5.61
N ALA A 63 -3.78 -2.93 -5.56
CA ALA A 63 -4.27 -1.55 -5.49
C ALA A 63 -5.14 -1.22 -6.71
N MET A 64 -4.73 -1.66 -7.89
CA MET A 64 -5.52 -1.47 -9.10
C MET A 64 -6.82 -2.28 -9.08
N ALA A 65 -6.78 -3.48 -8.51
CA ALA A 65 -8.00 -4.30 -8.37
C ALA A 65 -9.04 -3.63 -7.46
N TYR A 66 -8.58 -2.93 -6.43
CA TYR A 66 -9.47 -2.11 -5.58
C TYR A 66 -9.86 -0.79 -6.23
N LYS A 67 -9.26 -0.44 -7.36
CA LYS A 67 -9.50 0.83 -8.07
C LYS A 67 -9.02 2.05 -7.30
N PHE A 68 -8.01 1.90 -6.47
CA PHE A 68 -7.36 3.03 -5.83
C PHE A 68 -6.54 3.81 -6.87
N LYS A 69 -6.50 5.13 -6.72
CA LYS A 69 -5.65 5.98 -7.56
C LYS A 69 -4.22 5.88 -7.07
N ILE A 70 -3.38 5.22 -7.84
CA ILE A 70 -1.98 5.02 -7.49
C ILE A 70 -1.07 5.81 -8.44
N LYS A 71 0.07 6.22 -7.92
CA LYS A 71 1.10 6.91 -8.70
C LYS A 71 2.18 5.93 -9.13
N ASP A 72 2.74 6.15 -10.32
CA ASP A 72 3.94 5.44 -10.71
C ASP A 72 5.19 6.12 -10.10
N TRP A 73 6.36 5.61 -10.45
CA TRP A 73 7.62 6.16 -9.94
C TRP A 73 7.90 7.59 -10.42
N GLU A 74 7.25 8.02 -11.48
CA GLU A 74 7.38 9.35 -12.04
C GLU A 74 6.31 10.32 -11.53
N GLY A 75 5.44 9.86 -10.64
CA GLY A 75 4.39 10.68 -10.05
C GLY A 75 3.12 10.77 -10.88
N ARG A 76 2.98 9.96 -11.93
CA ARG A 76 1.78 9.93 -12.75
C ARG A 76 0.78 8.95 -12.16
N TYR A 77 -0.49 9.32 -12.20
CA TYR A 77 -1.55 8.44 -11.71
C TYR A 77 -1.91 7.39 -12.76
N TYR A 78 -2.15 6.18 -12.29
CA TYR A 78 -2.80 5.16 -13.09
C TYR A 78 -4.32 5.37 -13.03
N ALA A 79 -4.92 5.31 -14.16
CA ALA A 79 -6.37 5.45 -14.27
C ALA A 79 -7.09 4.16 -13.85
#